data_659fb4bafb1b5d2c6740cb84bb0ed981
#
_entry.id   659fb4bafb1b5d2c6740cb84bb0ed981
#
_cell.length_a   1.000
_cell.length_b   1.000
_cell.length_c   1.000
_cell.angle_alpha   90.00
_cell.angle_beta   90.00
_cell.angle_gamma   90.00
#
_symmetry.space_group_name_H-M   'P 1'
#
loop_
_entity.id
_entity.type
_entity.pdbx_description
1 polymer ?
#
loop_
_entity_poly.entity_id
_entity_poly.type
_entity_poly.pdbx_seq_one_letter_code
_entity_poly.pdbx_strand_id
1 'polypeptide(L)'
;MKPLPPLPTGDVHDFDFFMGEWNCINRRLKKRLSGSDDWDTFSSRTRCQPHLGGVANVEEAAFERGFSGMALRLFDVQQRRWSIYWVDSRGGVLMPPVHGGFTGDHGLFYGEDTDDGRPVQVQFRWTRQGADRARWEQAFSLDGETWEMNWVMEFTRAK
;
A
#
# COMPACT_ATOMS: atom_id res chain seq x y z
N MET A 1 8.51 16.18 -14.87
CA MET A 1 8.61 15.07 -13.88
C MET A 1 9.44 13.94 -14.47
N LYS A 2 10.39 13.43 -13.73
CA LYS A 2 11.15 12.24 -14.16
C LYS A 2 10.21 11.03 -14.28
N PRO A 3 10.49 10.12 -15.23
CA PRO A 3 9.67 8.90 -15.34
C PRO A 3 9.76 8.04 -14.09
N LEU A 4 8.76 7.19 -13.90
CA LEU A 4 8.79 6.18 -12.83
C LEU A 4 10.04 5.29 -12.98
N PRO A 5 10.60 4.81 -11.87
CA PRO A 5 11.63 3.78 -11.93
C PRO A 5 11.13 2.52 -12.63
N PRO A 6 12.01 1.64 -13.10
CA PRO A 6 11.60 0.34 -13.62
C PRO A 6 10.75 -0.40 -12.58
N LEU A 7 9.62 -0.97 -13.01
CA LEU A 7 8.72 -1.68 -12.11
C LEU A 7 9.31 -3.04 -11.73
N PRO A 8 9.46 -3.35 -10.43
CA PRO A 8 9.94 -4.65 -10.02
C PRO A 8 8.98 -5.76 -10.43
N THR A 9 9.53 -6.93 -10.70
CA THR A 9 8.76 -8.16 -10.82
C THR A 9 8.73 -8.86 -9.47
N GLY A 10 7.85 -9.85 -9.32
CA GLY A 10 7.70 -10.61 -8.09
C GLY A 10 7.22 -12.03 -8.37
N ASP A 11 6.60 -12.63 -7.39
CA ASP A 11 6.11 -13.99 -7.39
C ASP A 11 4.67 -14.03 -6.87
N VAL A 12 3.90 -15.03 -7.32
CA VAL A 12 2.50 -15.19 -6.90
C VAL A 12 2.38 -15.40 -5.38
N HIS A 13 3.43 -15.84 -4.71
CA HIS A 13 3.46 -16.09 -3.27
C HIS A 13 3.91 -14.88 -2.43
N ASP A 14 4.17 -13.74 -3.06
CA ASP A 14 4.72 -12.55 -2.37
C ASP A 14 3.90 -12.10 -1.17
N PHE A 15 2.56 -12.17 -1.24
CA PHE A 15 1.66 -11.72 -0.18
C PHE A 15 1.14 -12.84 0.72
N ASP A 16 1.61 -14.08 0.57
CA ASP A 16 1.14 -15.20 1.39
C ASP A 16 1.30 -14.91 2.89
N PHE A 17 2.38 -14.23 3.28
CA PHE A 17 2.63 -13.85 4.67
C PHE A 17 1.54 -12.96 5.25
N PHE A 18 0.85 -12.18 4.40
CA PHE A 18 -0.10 -11.17 4.85
C PHE A 18 -1.53 -11.70 5.00
N MET A 19 -1.78 -12.95 4.64
CA MET A 19 -3.10 -13.54 4.81
C MET A 19 -3.47 -13.63 6.29
N GLY A 20 -4.76 -13.42 6.60
CA GLY A 20 -5.28 -13.48 7.97
C GLY A 20 -5.64 -12.12 8.54
N GLU A 21 -5.64 -12.01 9.85
CA GLU A 21 -6.08 -10.82 10.57
C GLU A 21 -4.92 -10.13 11.26
N TRP A 22 -4.96 -8.79 11.22
CA TRP A 22 -3.89 -7.93 11.72
C TRP A 22 -4.45 -6.76 12.51
N ASN A 23 -3.76 -6.40 13.58
CA ASN A 23 -3.90 -5.09 14.22
C ASN A 23 -2.88 -4.14 13.60
N CYS A 24 -3.23 -2.89 13.46
CA CYS A 24 -2.37 -1.92 12.79
C CYS A 24 -2.35 -0.59 13.54
N ILE A 25 -1.18 0.00 13.65
CA ILE A 25 -1.00 1.39 14.06
C ILE A 25 -0.62 2.18 12.82
N ASN A 26 -1.40 3.21 12.52
CA ASN A 26 -1.22 4.10 11.39
C ASN A 26 -0.60 5.41 11.85
N ARG A 27 0.30 5.94 11.04
CA ARG A 27 0.75 7.34 11.12
C ARG A 27 0.59 7.95 9.74
N ARG A 28 -0.14 9.04 9.66
CA ARG A 28 -0.44 9.69 8.38
C ARG A 28 -0.24 11.20 8.51
N LEU A 29 0.45 11.80 7.54
CA LEU A 29 0.59 13.25 7.45
C LEU A 29 -0.79 13.87 7.31
N LYS A 30 -1.10 14.87 8.14
CA LYS A 30 -2.36 15.62 8.04
C LYS A 30 -2.39 16.44 6.76
N LYS A 31 -1.24 16.92 6.30
CA LYS A 31 -1.11 17.73 5.10
C LYS A 31 0.10 17.26 4.28
N ARG A 32 -0.17 16.77 3.07
CA ARG A 32 0.86 16.22 2.20
C ARG A 32 1.49 17.30 1.34
N LEU A 33 2.75 17.10 0.95
CA LEU A 33 3.50 17.90 -0.03
C LEU A 33 3.54 19.39 0.35
N SER A 34 3.61 19.68 1.64
CA SER A 34 3.63 21.05 2.19
C SER A 34 4.82 21.30 3.11
N GLY A 35 5.74 20.31 3.23
CA GLY A 35 6.86 20.40 4.15
C GLY A 35 6.48 20.22 5.62
N SER A 36 5.24 19.81 5.91
CA SER A 36 4.77 19.60 7.28
C SER A 36 5.31 18.27 7.84
N ASP A 37 5.52 18.22 9.15
CA ASP A 37 5.77 16.99 9.90
C ASP A 37 4.68 16.73 10.95
N ASP A 38 3.48 17.27 10.73
CA ASP A 38 2.33 17.08 11.63
C ASP A 38 1.60 15.78 11.25
N TRP A 39 1.82 14.74 12.05
CA TRP A 39 1.32 13.39 11.84
C TRP A 39 0.12 13.09 12.72
N ASP A 40 -0.86 12.37 12.16
CA ASP A 40 -2.00 11.80 12.91
C ASP A 40 -1.71 10.31 13.15
N THR A 41 -1.90 9.86 14.39
CA THR A 41 -1.73 8.45 14.79
C THR A 41 -3.07 7.85 15.14
N PHE A 42 -3.41 6.72 14.54
CA PHE A 42 -4.68 6.03 14.76
C PHE A 42 -4.55 4.53 14.49
N SER A 43 -5.46 3.75 15.10
CA SER A 43 -5.47 2.31 14.92
C SER A 43 -6.39 1.87 13.78
N SER A 44 -6.15 0.66 13.30
CA SER A 44 -7.03 -0.03 12.38
C SER A 44 -6.93 -1.54 12.57
N ARG A 45 -7.91 -2.24 12.03
CA ARG A 45 -7.92 -3.71 11.95
C ARG A 45 -8.06 -4.10 10.49
N THR A 46 -7.27 -5.07 10.09
CA THR A 46 -7.18 -5.52 8.70
C THR A 46 -7.41 -7.02 8.63
N ARG A 47 -8.16 -7.44 7.62
CA ARG A 47 -8.31 -8.85 7.27
C ARG A 47 -7.99 -9.01 5.79
N CYS A 48 -7.08 -9.93 5.48
CA CYS A 48 -6.66 -10.23 4.10
C CYS A 48 -6.94 -11.69 3.77
N GLN A 49 -7.56 -11.92 2.61
CA GLN A 49 -7.95 -13.25 2.15
C GLN A 49 -7.53 -13.48 0.70
N PRO A 50 -7.06 -14.70 0.37
CA PRO A 50 -6.73 -15.05 -1.01
C PRO A 50 -7.99 -15.35 -1.80
N HIS A 51 -7.91 -15.11 -3.11
CA HIS A 51 -8.96 -15.42 -4.09
C HIS A 51 -8.30 -15.90 -5.38
N LEU A 52 -9.11 -16.51 -6.26
CA LEU A 52 -8.68 -16.93 -7.59
C LEU A 52 -7.43 -17.82 -7.56
N GLY A 53 -7.39 -18.78 -6.61
CA GLY A 53 -6.25 -19.69 -6.50
C GLY A 53 -4.94 -19.04 -6.08
N GLY A 54 -4.97 -17.82 -5.52
CA GLY A 54 -3.80 -17.11 -5.05
C GLY A 54 -3.31 -16.00 -5.96
N VAL A 55 -3.84 -15.87 -7.19
CA VAL A 55 -3.48 -14.75 -8.08
C VAL A 55 -4.14 -13.44 -7.67
N ALA A 56 -5.09 -13.49 -6.74
CA ALA A 56 -5.74 -12.31 -6.18
C ALA A 56 -5.76 -12.40 -4.66
N ASN A 57 -5.79 -11.25 -4.01
CA ASN A 57 -6.17 -11.17 -2.60
C ASN A 57 -6.93 -9.87 -2.36
N VAL A 58 -7.74 -9.87 -1.30
CA VAL A 58 -8.53 -8.72 -0.87
C VAL A 58 -8.21 -8.44 0.59
N GLU A 59 -7.85 -7.22 0.86
CA GLU A 59 -7.64 -6.71 2.21
C GLU A 59 -8.77 -5.75 2.55
N GLU A 60 -9.42 -5.96 3.70
CA GLU A 60 -10.40 -5.03 4.24
C GLU A 60 -9.85 -4.42 5.52
N ALA A 61 -9.89 -3.10 5.63
CA ALA A 61 -9.39 -2.36 6.78
C ALA A 61 -10.48 -1.47 7.37
N ALA A 62 -10.65 -1.55 8.69
CA ALA A 62 -11.54 -0.66 9.43
C ALA A 62 -10.69 0.29 10.28
N PHE A 63 -10.79 1.58 10.00
CA PHE A 63 -9.99 2.62 10.66
C PHE A 63 -10.78 3.29 11.78
N GLU A 64 -10.14 3.56 12.91
CA GLU A 64 -10.80 4.23 14.04
C GLU A 64 -11.22 5.68 13.74
N ARG A 65 -10.80 6.22 12.60
CA ARG A 65 -11.22 7.54 12.12
C ARG A 65 -12.58 7.53 11.41
N GLY A 66 -13.34 6.42 11.53
CA GLY A 66 -14.71 6.33 11.03
C GLY A 66 -14.85 6.03 9.56
N PHE A 67 -13.81 5.50 8.89
CA PHE A 67 -13.88 5.02 7.52
C PHE A 67 -13.29 3.63 7.40
N SER A 68 -13.60 2.98 6.30
CA SER A 68 -13.07 1.66 5.95
C SER A 68 -12.46 1.71 4.56
N GLY A 69 -11.54 0.81 4.29
CA GLY A 69 -10.89 0.71 3.00
C GLY A 69 -10.72 -0.73 2.55
N MET A 70 -10.47 -0.87 1.27
CA MET A 70 -10.25 -2.18 0.64
C MET A 70 -9.09 -2.06 -0.34
N ALA A 71 -8.15 -3.00 -0.27
CA ALA A 71 -7.14 -3.18 -1.31
C ALA A 71 -7.45 -4.46 -2.09
N LEU A 72 -7.48 -4.35 -3.40
CA LEU A 72 -7.53 -5.49 -4.31
C LEU A 72 -6.16 -5.64 -4.94
N ARG A 73 -5.55 -6.82 -4.81
CA ARG A 73 -4.25 -7.12 -5.41
C ARG A 73 -4.40 -8.25 -6.41
N LEU A 74 -3.83 -8.05 -7.59
CA LEU A 74 -3.87 -9.00 -8.70
C LEU A 74 -2.47 -9.26 -9.20
N PHE A 75 -2.10 -10.53 -9.36
CA PHE A 75 -0.82 -10.93 -9.93
C PHE A 75 -0.95 -11.21 -11.41
N ASP A 76 -0.27 -10.42 -12.23
CA ASP A 76 -0.17 -10.66 -13.67
C ASP A 76 0.83 -11.80 -13.89
N VAL A 77 0.33 -12.95 -14.31
CA VAL A 77 1.13 -14.16 -14.46
C VAL A 77 2.17 -14.04 -15.58
N GLN A 78 1.87 -13.30 -16.63
CA GLN A 78 2.80 -13.11 -17.76
C GLN A 78 3.89 -12.10 -17.42
N GLN A 79 3.51 -10.94 -16.89
CA GLN A 79 4.45 -9.88 -16.54
C GLN A 79 5.14 -10.12 -15.20
N ARG A 80 4.65 -11.08 -14.41
CA ARG A 80 5.17 -11.45 -13.09
C ARG A 80 5.22 -10.23 -12.17
N ARG A 81 4.09 -9.56 -12.06
CA ARG A 81 3.97 -8.29 -11.34
C ARG A 81 2.62 -8.18 -10.67
N TRP A 82 2.59 -7.65 -9.43
CA TRP A 82 1.36 -7.33 -8.72
C TRP A 82 0.86 -5.95 -9.13
N SER A 83 -0.46 -5.81 -9.21
CA SER A 83 -1.16 -4.52 -9.25
C SER A 83 -1.98 -4.39 -7.98
N ILE A 84 -1.86 -3.25 -7.29
CA ILE A 84 -2.56 -2.99 -6.04
C ILE A 84 -3.50 -1.81 -6.26
N TYR A 85 -4.79 -2.05 -6.07
CA TYR A 85 -5.87 -1.07 -6.18
C TYR A 85 -6.42 -0.76 -4.80
N TRP A 86 -6.71 0.50 -4.55
CA TRP A 86 -7.30 0.96 -3.30
C TRP A 86 -8.63 1.65 -3.54
N VAL A 87 -9.59 1.42 -2.65
CA VAL A 87 -10.86 2.16 -2.57
C VAL A 87 -11.20 2.32 -1.09
N ASP A 88 -11.80 3.46 -0.73
CA ASP A 88 -12.29 3.60 0.65
C ASP A 88 -13.71 4.14 0.68
N SER A 89 -14.34 4.03 1.86
CA SER A 89 -15.75 4.35 2.07
C SER A 89 -16.07 5.84 1.99
N ARG A 90 -15.04 6.71 2.03
CA ARG A 90 -15.25 8.16 1.94
C ARG A 90 -15.60 8.60 0.52
N GLY A 91 -15.03 7.92 -0.48
CA GLY A 91 -15.25 8.28 -1.88
C GLY A 91 -15.95 7.22 -2.70
N GLY A 92 -15.70 5.92 -2.43
CA GLY A 92 -16.24 4.83 -3.21
C GLY A 92 -15.69 4.74 -4.63
N VAL A 93 -14.56 5.36 -4.90
CA VAL A 93 -13.91 5.40 -6.22
C VAL A 93 -12.63 4.59 -6.16
N LEU A 94 -12.48 3.67 -7.10
CA LEU A 94 -11.25 2.88 -7.22
C LEU A 94 -10.10 3.80 -7.66
N MET A 95 -9.06 3.86 -6.84
CA MET A 95 -7.90 4.69 -7.11
C MET A 95 -6.99 4.04 -8.16
N PRO A 96 -6.17 4.85 -8.89
CA PRO A 96 -5.20 4.29 -9.81
C PRO A 96 -4.23 3.33 -9.11
N PRO A 97 -3.84 2.21 -9.77
CA PRO A 97 -3.02 1.19 -9.12
C PRO A 97 -1.55 1.56 -9.03
N VAL A 98 -0.86 0.89 -8.13
CA VAL A 98 0.60 0.77 -8.13
C VAL A 98 0.97 -0.65 -8.57
N HIS A 99 2.16 -0.80 -9.17
CA HIS A 99 2.62 -2.06 -9.73
C HIS A 99 4.03 -2.40 -9.23
N GLY A 100 4.29 -3.67 -9.01
CA GLY A 100 5.61 -4.13 -8.58
C GLY A 100 5.59 -5.53 -7.97
N GLY A 101 6.50 -5.79 -7.08
CA GLY A 101 6.64 -7.08 -6.42
C GLY A 101 7.67 -7.06 -5.31
N PHE A 102 7.89 -8.23 -4.70
CA PHE A 102 8.84 -8.41 -3.62
C PHE A 102 10.16 -8.98 -4.13
N THR A 103 11.23 -8.54 -3.48
CA THR A 103 12.56 -9.18 -3.52
C THR A 103 12.93 -9.50 -2.07
N GLY A 104 12.93 -10.76 -1.70
CA GLY A 104 13.11 -11.17 -0.31
C GLY A 104 11.99 -10.63 0.58
N ASP A 105 12.34 -9.94 1.64
CA ASP A 105 11.38 -9.38 2.61
C ASP A 105 10.89 -7.97 2.24
N HIS A 106 11.31 -7.43 1.10
CA HIS A 106 10.99 -6.06 0.67
C HIS A 106 10.15 -6.05 -0.59
N GLY A 107 8.99 -5.42 -0.53
CA GLY A 107 8.14 -5.17 -1.67
C GLY A 107 8.21 -3.71 -2.09
N LEU A 108 8.23 -3.47 -3.41
CA LEU A 108 8.33 -2.12 -3.96
C LEU A 108 7.39 -1.98 -5.14
N PHE A 109 6.55 -0.94 -5.09
CA PHE A 109 5.47 -0.73 -6.06
C PHE A 109 5.41 0.74 -6.42
N TYR A 110 5.18 1.04 -7.68
CA TYR A 110 5.08 2.40 -8.18
C TYR A 110 3.83 2.58 -9.03
N GLY A 111 3.31 3.79 -9.03
CA GLY A 111 2.19 4.20 -9.86
C GLY A 111 2.11 5.71 -9.98
N GLU A 112 1.05 6.17 -10.63
CA GLU A 112 0.76 7.58 -10.83
C GLU A 112 -0.64 7.87 -10.35
N ASP A 113 -0.85 9.06 -9.77
CA ASP A 113 -2.14 9.49 -9.24
C ASP A 113 -2.20 11.02 -9.27
N THR A 114 -3.25 11.57 -8.71
CA THR A 114 -3.35 13.01 -8.42
C THR A 114 -3.59 13.20 -6.93
N ASP A 115 -2.99 14.24 -6.36
CA ASP A 115 -3.20 14.64 -4.98
C ASP A 115 -3.53 16.13 -4.96
N ASP A 116 -4.74 16.48 -4.50
CA ASP A 116 -5.24 17.86 -4.49
C ASP A 116 -5.09 18.52 -5.87
N GLY A 117 -5.48 17.79 -6.93
CA GLY A 117 -5.43 18.26 -8.31
C GLY A 117 -4.04 18.30 -8.94
N ARG A 118 -2.99 17.90 -8.23
CA ARG A 118 -1.61 17.86 -8.75
C ARG A 118 -1.22 16.43 -9.13
N PRO A 119 -0.63 16.22 -10.32
CA PRO A 119 -0.07 14.91 -10.66
C PRO A 119 1.05 14.53 -9.68
N VAL A 120 1.01 13.29 -9.20
CA VAL A 120 2.03 12.74 -8.31
C VAL A 120 2.45 11.35 -8.78
N GLN A 121 3.68 10.99 -8.50
CA GLN A 121 4.10 9.60 -8.51
C GLN A 121 3.90 9.02 -7.11
N VAL A 122 3.53 7.75 -7.05
CA VAL A 122 3.21 7.03 -5.81
C VAL A 122 4.17 5.87 -5.67
N GLN A 123 4.71 5.71 -4.47
CA GLN A 123 5.53 4.56 -4.09
C GLN A 123 4.89 3.89 -2.88
N PHE A 124 4.71 2.56 -2.95
CA PHE A 124 4.43 1.71 -1.79
C PHE A 124 5.67 0.89 -1.49
N ARG A 125 6.01 0.82 -0.22
CA ARG A 125 7.09 -0.03 0.27
C ARG A 125 6.54 -0.95 1.36
N TRP A 126 6.68 -2.25 1.13
CA TRP A 126 6.38 -3.27 2.12
C TRP A 126 7.67 -3.81 2.72
N THR A 127 7.65 -4.09 4.01
CA THR A 127 8.73 -4.79 4.71
C THR A 127 8.11 -5.90 5.54
N ARG A 128 8.48 -7.14 5.22
CA ARG A 128 8.11 -8.30 6.02
C ARG A 128 9.10 -8.41 7.17
N GLN A 129 8.59 -8.41 8.41
CA GLN A 129 9.39 -8.42 9.63
C GLN A 129 9.18 -9.72 10.41
N GLY A 130 9.17 -10.86 9.73
CA GLY A 130 8.87 -12.16 10.29
C GLY A 130 7.42 -12.58 10.04
N ALA A 131 6.98 -13.65 10.73
CA ALA A 131 5.65 -14.24 10.51
C ALA A 131 4.50 -13.35 11.03
N ASP A 132 4.76 -12.53 12.06
CA ASP A 132 3.71 -11.85 12.82
C ASP A 132 3.81 -10.33 12.77
N ARG A 133 4.72 -9.79 11.97
CA ARG A 133 4.91 -8.34 11.81
C ARG A 133 5.15 -7.97 10.37
N ALA A 134 4.64 -6.80 9.99
CA ALA A 134 4.89 -6.20 8.68
C ALA A 134 4.79 -4.68 8.78
N ARG A 135 5.44 -4.00 7.85
CA ARG A 135 5.40 -2.54 7.73
C ARG A 135 5.07 -2.17 6.29
N TRP A 136 4.19 -1.19 6.12
CA TRP A 136 3.88 -0.59 4.83
C TRP A 136 4.09 0.92 4.91
N GLU A 137 4.62 1.49 3.84
CA GLU A 137 4.88 2.92 3.73
C GLU A 137 4.42 3.42 2.38
N GLN A 138 3.83 4.63 2.38
CA GLN A 138 3.46 5.34 1.16
C GLN A 138 4.24 6.65 1.07
N ALA A 139 4.76 6.92 -0.12
CA ALA A 139 5.42 8.18 -0.43
C ALA A 139 4.88 8.74 -1.74
N PHE A 140 4.81 10.06 -1.84
CA PHE A 140 4.46 10.79 -3.05
C PHE A 140 5.63 11.64 -3.53
N SER A 141 5.70 11.84 -4.85
CA SER A 141 6.67 12.73 -5.47
C SER A 141 6.00 13.61 -6.51
N LEU A 142 6.34 14.90 -6.50
CA LEU A 142 5.90 15.87 -7.53
C LEU A 142 6.83 15.90 -8.73
N ASP A 143 8.09 15.52 -8.57
CA ASP A 143 9.13 15.64 -9.59
C ASP A 143 9.74 14.32 -10.04
N GLY A 144 9.44 13.23 -9.33
CA GLY A 144 10.01 11.91 -9.58
C GLY A 144 11.40 11.72 -8.95
N GLU A 145 11.92 12.69 -8.22
CA GLU A 145 13.23 12.63 -7.56
C GLU A 145 13.14 12.77 -6.05
N THR A 146 12.33 13.73 -5.57
CA THR A 146 12.13 14.00 -4.15
C THR A 146 10.84 13.35 -3.70
N TRP A 147 10.94 12.48 -2.70
CA TRP A 147 9.83 11.68 -2.20
C TRP A 147 9.52 12.07 -0.77
N GLU A 148 8.23 12.30 -0.49
CA GLU A 148 7.73 12.56 0.85
C GLU A 148 6.91 11.36 1.32
N MET A 149 7.37 10.70 2.39
CA MET A 149 6.61 9.65 3.05
C MET A 149 5.43 10.29 3.78
N ASN A 150 4.22 9.80 3.53
CA ASN A 150 3.01 10.42 4.06
C ASN A 150 2.08 9.47 4.82
N TRP A 151 2.32 8.16 4.79
CA TRP A 151 1.52 7.20 5.53
C TRP A 151 2.38 5.98 5.85
N VAL A 152 2.35 5.57 7.12
CA VAL A 152 3.06 4.39 7.62
C VAL A 152 2.08 3.52 8.36
N MET A 153 2.10 2.22 8.09
CA MET A 153 1.28 1.23 8.78
C MET A 153 2.20 0.17 9.39
N GLU A 154 2.10 0.01 10.71
CA GLU A 154 2.80 -1.03 11.44
C GLU A 154 1.80 -2.12 11.81
N PHE A 155 1.97 -3.30 11.23
CA PHE A 155 1.06 -4.43 11.40
C PHE A 155 1.61 -5.44 12.42
N THR A 156 0.73 -5.90 13.29
CA THR A 156 0.99 -7.01 14.22
C THR A 156 -0.14 -8.01 14.05
N ARG A 157 0.20 -9.29 13.89
CA ARG A 157 -0.81 -10.34 13.67
C ARG A 157 -1.76 -10.38 14.85
N ALA A 158 -3.06 -10.40 14.58
CA ALA A 158 -4.10 -10.54 15.58
C ALA A 158 -4.11 -11.97 16.13
N LYS A 159 -4.36 -12.09 17.43
CA LYS A 159 -4.44 -13.40 18.10
C LYS A 159 -5.88 -13.87 18.23
#